data_f10492dddd2495bc95457805fabbd58b
#
_entry.id   f10492dddd2495bc95457805fabbd58b
#
_cell.length_a   1.000
_cell.length_b   1.000
_cell.length_c   1.000
_cell.angle_alpha   90.00
_cell.angle_beta   90.00
_cell.angle_gamma   90.00
#
_symmetry.space_group_name_H-M   'P 1'
#
loop_
_entity.id
_entity.type
_entity.pdbx_description
1 polymer ?
#
loop_
_entity_poly.entity_id
_entity_poly.type
_entity_poly.pdbx_seq_one_letter_code
_entity_poly.pdbx_strand_id
1 'polypeptide(L)'
;ALQAARRIQAQTYFIDLPCWAQSEEVDDSPDTQEESQALLLRATRMDNSDTLWDHLFEDESQQTALPSALAHYFAQLRGDSPGDALNRQREAFMARWIGWAMQQNNGDVLVVCGGWHAPALAKM
;
A
#
# COMPACT_ATOMS: atom_id res chain seq x y z
N ALA A 1 -10.77 -8.17 6.10
CA ALA A 1 -10.62 -8.79 4.76
C ALA A 1 -10.86 -10.31 4.81
N LEU A 2 -10.07 -11.12 5.57
CA LEU A 2 -10.16 -12.60 5.58
C LEU A 2 -11.53 -13.15 5.99
N GLN A 3 -12.21 -12.54 6.98
CA GLN A 3 -13.55 -12.97 7.37
C GLN A 3 -14.59 -12.72 6.26
N ALA A 4 -14.48 -11.61 5.55
CA ALA A 4 -15.34 -11.30 4.41
C ALA A 4 -15.11 -12.29 3.26
N ALA A 5 -13.85 -12.57 2.94
CA ALA A 5 -13.48 -13.55 1.91
C ALA A 5 -14.06 -14.95 2.23
N ARG A 6 -13.98 -15.40 3.49
CA ARG A 6 -14.57 -16.67 3.93
C ARG A 6 -16.08 -16.72 3.75
N ARG A 7 -16.80 -15.61 4.01
CA ARG A 7 -18.27 -15.54 3.84
C ARG A 7 -18.70 -15.74 2.40
N ILE A 8 -17.91 -15.24 1.44
CA ILE A 8 -18.20 -15.37 0.00
C ILE A 8 -17.45 -16.55 -0.64
N GLN A 9 -16.80 -17.39 0.16
CA GLN A 9 -16.01 -18.55 -0.30
C GLN A 9 -14.91 -18.19 -1.31
N ALA A 10 -14.35 -16.98 -1.22
CA ALA A 10 -13.24 -16.56 -2.06
C ALA A 10 -11.94 -17.28 -1.68
N GLN A 11 -11.16 -17.66 -2.66
CA GLN A 11 -9.80 -18.16 -2.44
C GLN A 11 -8.92 -17.01 -1.94
N THR A 12 -8.07 -17.28 -0.96
CA THR A 12 -7.21 -16.26 -0.33
C THR A 12 -5.76 -16.71 -0.34
N TYR A 13 -4.88 -15.77 -0.69
CA TYR A 13 -3.43 -15.99 -0.75
C TYR A 13 -2.71 -14.89 0.02
N PHE A 14 -1.64 -15.25 0.73
CA PHE A 14 -0.72 -14.31 1.33
C PHE A 14 0.37 -14.01 0.32
N ILE A 15 0.45 -12.76 -0.12
CA ILE A 15 1.27 -12.36 -1.25
C ILE A 15 2.48 -11.49 -0.85
N ASP A 16 2.65 -11.17 0.43
CA ASP A 16 3.83 -10.43 0.88
C ASP A 16 5.06 -11.35 0.99
N LEU A 17 6.24 -10.76 0.83
CA LEU A 17 7.49 -11.48 0.92
C LEU A 17 7.68 -12.06 2.33
N PRO A 18 7.90 -13.36 2.48
CA PRO A 18 8.13 -13.95 3.79
C PRO A 18 9.37 -13.35 4.48
N CYS A 19 9.30 -13.15 5.79
CA CYS A 19 10.39 -12.56 6.56
C CYS A 19 11.74 -13.28 6.38
N TRP A 20 11.71 -14.61 6.24
CA TRP A 20 12.93 -15.41 6.03
C TRP A 20 13.52 -15.29 4.62
N ALA A 21 12.78 -14.71 3.67
CA ALA A 21 13.23 -14.50 2.29
C ALA A 21 13.68 -13.04 2.05
N GLN A 22 13.62 -12.19 3.07
CA GLN A 22 14.12 -10.83 2.99
C GLN A 22 15.65 -10.87 2.97
N SER A 23 16.28 -10.11 2.07
CA SER A 23 17.74 -9.97 2.07
C SER A 23 18.17 -9.19 3.33
N GLU A 24 19.25 -9.64 3.95
CA GLU A 24 19.89 -8.92 5.06
C GLU A 24 20.72 -7.71 4.57
N GLU A 25 20.61 -7.34 3.31
CA GLU A 25 21.26 -6.13 2.80
C GLU A 25 20.72 -4.94 3.58
N VAL A 26 21.59 -4.39 4.42
CA VAL A 26 21.33 -3.12 5.09
C VAL A 26 21.34 -2.05 3.99
N ASP A 27 20.17 -1.63 3.59
CA ASP A 27 20.02 -0.48 2.71
C ASP A 27 20.15 0.77 3.60
N ASP A 28 21.34 1.40 3.57
CA ASP A 28 21.60 2.67 4.25
C ASP A 28 20.85 3.85 3.58
N SER A 29 20.01 3.59 2.58
CA SER A 29 19.16 4.62 1.99
C SER A 29 18.13 5.07 3.02
N PRO A 30 17.87 6.38 3.11
CA PRO A 30 16.86 6.91 4.03
C PRO A 30 15.50 6.29 3.73
N ASP A 31 14.70 6.05 4.78
CA ASP A 31 13.32 5.58 4.63
C ASP A 31 12.51 6.64 3.87
N THR A 32 12.35 6.39 2.57
CA THR A 32 11.66 7.31 1.66
C THR A 32 10.19 7.51 2.04
N GLN A 33 9.59 6.59 2.79
CA GLN A 33 8.23 6.74 3.32
C GLN A 33 8.21 7.75 4.47
N GLU A 34 9.14 7.64 5.42
CA GLU A 34 9.23 8.59 6.54
C GLU A 34 9.55 10.00 6.05
N GLU A 35 10.46 10.15 5.10
CA GLU A 35 10.78 11.47 4.51
C GLU A 35 9.56 12.09 3.81
N SER A 36 8.85 11.32 3.00
CA SER A 36 7.66 11.78 2.29
C SER A 36 6.55 12.19 3.27
N GLN A 37 6.38 11.42 4.35
CA GLN A 37 5.42 11.74 5.40
C GLN A 37 5.80 13.01 6.16
N ALA A 38 7.08 13.20 6.47
CA ALA A 38 7.57 14.41 7.12
C ALA A 38 7.37 15.66 6.25
N LEU A 39 7.58 15.55 4.94
CA LEU A 39 7.32 16.63 3.99
C LEU A 39 5.82 16.98 3.94
N LEU A 40 4.95 15.96 3.93
CA LEU A 40 3.50 16.16 3.91
C LEU A 40 3.01 16.85 5.18
N LEU A 41 3.48 16.44 6.35
CA LEU A 41 3.15 17.08 7.63
C LEU A 41 3.58 18.56 7.67
N ARG A 42 4.78 18.86 7.16
CA ARG A 42 5.25 20.25 7.05
C ARG A 42 4.39 21.08 6.10
N ALA A 43 4.03 20.52 4.95
CA ALA A 43 3.21 21.22 3.95
C ALA A 43 1.79 21.50 4.47
N THR A 44 1.21 20.59 5.23
CA THR A 44 -0.13 20.72 5.82
C THR A 44 -0.14 21.43 7.16
N ARG A 45 1.04 21.74 7.75
CA ARG A 45 1.20 22.31 9.09
C ARG A 45 0.53 21.47 10.19
N MET A 46 0.54 20.15 10.03
CA MET A 46 0.02 19.20 11.02
C MET A 46 1.14 18.72 11.93
N ASP A 47 0.83 18.50 13.20
CA ASP A 47 1.82 18.14 14.22
C ASP A 47 2.24 16.67 14.14
N ASN A 48 1.34 15.82 13.68
CA ASN A 48 1.58 14.37 13.55
C ASN A 48 0.66 13.72 12.53
N SER A 49 0.96 12.46 12.20
CA SER A 49 0.26 11.66 11.20
C SER A 49 -1.19 11.35 11.57
N ASP A 50 -1.46 11.14 12.86
CA ASP A 50 -2.80 10.80 13.33
C ASP A 50 -3.74 11.99 13.13
N THR A 51 -3.30 13.19 13.52
CA THR A 51 -4.07 14.43 13.30
C THR A 51 -4.32 14.67 11.81
N LEU A 52 -3.33 14.41 10.95
CA LEU A 52 -3.51 14.52 9.51
C LEU A 52 -4.50 13.49 8.98
N TRP A 53 -4.43 12.26 9.47
CA TRP A 53 -5.34 11.18 9.09
C TRP A 53 -6.78 11.50 9.47
N ASP A 54 -7.03 11.89 10.72
CA ASP A 54 -8.34 12.30 11.21
C ASP A 54 -8.93 13.42 10.37
N HIS A 55 -8.12 14.43 10.06
CA HIS A 55 -8.55 15.56 9.24
C HIS A 55 -8.93 15.17 7.80
N LEU A 56 -8.22 14.21 7.21
CA LEU A 56 -8.42 13.83 5.81
C LEU A 56 -9.51 12.75 5.62
N PHE A 57 -9.71 11.87 6.60
CA PHE A 57 -10.43 10.62 6.35
C PHE A 57 -11.54 10.28 7.35
N GLU A 58 -11.59 10.92 8.51
CA GLU A 58 -12.59 10.57 9.55
C GLU A 58 -13.87 11.43 9.51
N ASP A 59 -14.04 12.24 8.48
CA ASP A 59 -15.31 12.96 8.25
C ASP A 59 -16.36 12.00 7.66
N GLU A 60 -17.39 11.68 8.45
CA GLU A 60 -18.49 10.78 8.04
C GLU A 60 -19.20 11.24 6.75
N SER A 61 -19.20 12.55 6.47
CA SER A 61 -19.86 13.11 5.28
C SER A 61 -19.15 12.71 3.97
N GLN A 62 -17.88 12.26 4.03
CA GLN A 62 -17.05 11.93 2.88
C GLN A 62 -16.82 10.43 2.66
N GLN A 63 -17.52 9.56 3.37
CA GLN A 63 -17.29 8.10 3.30
C GLN A 63 -17.42 7.51 1.89
N THR A 64 -18.30 8.06 1.04
CA THR A 64 -18.44 7.60 -0.35
C THR A 64 -17.22 7.91 -1.22
N ALA A 65 -16.49 8.97 -0.90
CA ALA A 65 -15.26 9.39 -1.61
C ALA A 65 -14.00 8.77 -1.02
N LEU A 66 -14.09 8.10 0.14
CA LEU A 66 -12.95 7.57 0.88
C LEU A 66 -12.00 6.70 0.03
N PRO A 67 -12.46 5.74 -0.79
CA PRO A 67 -11.53 4.94 -1.62
C PRO A 67 -10.68 5.80 -2.57
N SER A 68 -11.30 6.80 -3.21
CA SER A 68 -10.61 7.72 -4.12
C SER A 68 -9.65 8.65 -3.38
N ALA A 69 -10.07 9.14 -2.21
CA ALA A 69 -9.23 10.00 -1.36
C ALA A 69 -7.99 9.24 -0.86
N LEU A 70 -8.16 8.00 -0.40
CA LEU A 70 -7.05 7.13 0.01
C LEU A 70 -6.08 6.84 -1.16
N ALA A 71 -6.61 6.50 -2.33
CA ALA A 71 -5.80 6.25 -3.50
C ALA A 71 -4.97 7.48 -3.89
N HIS A 72 -5.60 8.67 -3.86
CA HIS A 72 -4.93 9.92 -4.13
C HIS A 72 -3.85 10.24 -3.09
N TYR A 73 -4.18 10.09 -1.80
CA TYR A 73 -3.25 10.31 -0.70
C TYR A 73 -1.98 9.46 -0.84
N PHE A 74 -2.13 8.14 -1.03
CA PHE A 74 -0.99 7.25 -1.17
C PHE A 74 -0.22 7.47 -2.48
N ALA A 75 -0.88 7.88 -3.55
CA ALA A 75 -0.21 8.27 -4.79
C ALA A 75 0.66 9.52 -4.59
N GLN A 76 0.17 10.52 -3.87
CA GLN A 76 0.94 11.72 -3.54
C GLN A 76 2.09 11.42 -2.56
N LEU A 77 1.81 10.63 -1.52
CA LEU A 77 2.80 10.24 -0.53
C LEU A 77 3.96 9.46 -1.17
N ARG A 78 3.65 8.54 -2.09
CA ARG A 78 4.65 7.76 -2.83
C ARG A 78 5.37 8.60 -3.87
N GLY A 79 4.67 9.48 -4.58
CA GLY A 79 5.22 10.25 -5.68
C GLY A 79 5.89 9.36 -6.72
N ASP A 80 7.09 9.77 -7.14
CA ASP A 80 7.94 9.00 -8.06
C ASP A 80 9.00 8.15 -7.33
N SER A 81 8.91 8.04 -6.00
CA SER A 81 9.85 7.23 -5.22
C SER A 81 9.79 5.75 -5.61
N PRO A 82 10.91 5.13 -5.95
CA PRO A 82 10.95 3.68 -6.21
C PRO A 82 10.77 2.86 -4.93
N GLY A 83 10.86 3.50 -3.75
CA GLY A 83 10.99 2.83 -2.46
C GLY A 83 12.41 2.33 -2.21
N ASP A 84 12.69 1.94 -0.97
CA ASP A 84 13.94 1.29 -0.58
C ASP A 84 14.08 -0.13 -1.21
N ALA A 85 15.23 -0.76 -1.02
CA ALA A 85 15.52 -2.08 -1.60
C ALA A 85 14.53 -3.15 -1.13
N LEU A 86 14.17 -3.14 0.15
CA LEU A 86 13.24 -4.11 0.73
C LEU A 86 11.82 -3.91 0.18
N ASN A 87 11.34 -2.68 0.08
CA ASN A 87 10.03 -2.37 -0.50
C ASN A 87 9.96 -2.78 -1.97
N ARG A 88 11.00 -2.53 -2.75
CA ARG A 88 11.08 -2.99 -4.16
C ARG A 88 11.03 -4.52 -4.26
N GLN A 89 11.75 -5.24 -3.39
CA GLN A 89 11.75 -6.69 -3.35
C GLN A 89 10.36 -7.25 -2.99
N ARG A 90 9.70 -6.68 -1.98
CA ARG A 90 8.33 -7.04 -1.57
C ARG A 90 7.34 -6.78 -2.70
N GLU A 91 7.40 -5.63 -3.33
CA GLU A 91 6.52 -5.25 -4.44
C GLU A 91 6.69 -6.17 -5.65
N ALA A 92 7.93 -6.50 -6.02
CA ALA A 92 8.19 -7.45 -7.10
C ALA A 92 7.67 -8.86 -6.78
N PHE A 93 7.71 -9.28 -5.52
CA PHE A 93 7.14 -10.54 -5.07
C PHE A 93 5.61 -10.51 -5.14
N MET A 94 4.98 -9.48 -4.59
CA MET A 94 3.53 -9.28 -4.64
C MET A 94 3.01 -9.23 -6.08
N ALA A 95 3.68 -8.48 -6.96
CA ALA A 95 3.29 -8.37 -8.37
C ALA A 95 3.26 -9.73 -9.09
N ARG A 96 4.24 -10.61 -8.80
CA ARG A 96 4.24 -11.98 -9.37
C ARG A 96 3.04 -12.78 -8.91
N TRP A 97 2.67 -12.70 -7.65
CA TRP A 97 1.48 -13.37 -7.12
C TRP A 97 0.18 -12.82 -7.71
N ILE A 98 0.08 -11.50 -7.85
CA ILE A 98 -1.07 -10.84 -8.49
C ILE A 98 -1.19 -11.29 -9.95
N GLY A 99 -0.10 -11.23 -10.71
CA GLY A 99 -0.08 -11.67 -12.12
C GLY A 99 -0.46 -13.15 -12.27
N TRP A 100 0.04 -14.01 -11.37
CA TRP A 100 -0.36 -15.41 -11.36
C TRP A 100 -1.86 -15.57 -11.05
N ALA A 101 -2.37 -14.89 -10.03
CA ALA A 101 -3.78 -14.97 -9.66
C ALA A 101 -4.71 -14.51 -10.79
N MET A 102 -4.35 -13.45 -11.49
CA MET A 102 -5.10 -12.95 -12.65
C MET A 102 -5.13 -13.96 -13.81
N GLN A 103 -4.06 -14.74 -14.00
CA GLN A 103 -4.00 -15.78 -15.03
C GLN A 103 -4.81 -17.04 -14.67
N GLN A 104 -4.90 -17.38 -13.38
CA GLN A 104 -5.59 -18.58 -12.91
C GLN A 104 -7.09 -18.41 -12.75
N ASN A 105 -7.59 -17.19 -12.70
CA ASN A 105 -8.98 -16.88 -12.38
C ASN A 105 -9.65 -16.11 -13.52
N ASN A 106 -10.89 -16.51 -13.83
CA ASN A 106 -11.75 -15.79 -14.78
C ASN A 106 -12.64 -14.74 -14.06
N GLY A 107 -12.47 -14.57 -12.75
CA GLY A 107 -13.23 -13.65 -11.91
C GLY A 107 -12.39 -12.49 -11.41
N ASP A 108 -13.00 -11.69 -10.55
CA ASP A 108 -12.35 -10.52 -9.96
C ASP A 108 -11.25 -10.93 -8.99
N VAL A 109 -10.14 -10.20 -9.03
CA VAL A 109 -9.02 -10.35 -8.10
C VAL A 109 -8.96 -9.10 -7.22
N LEU A 110 -9.20 -9.27 -5.92
CA LEU A 110 -9.07 -8.20 -4.93
C LEU A 110 -7.73 -8.29 -4.22
N VAL A 111 -6.93 -7.25 -4.35
CA VAL A 111 -5.64 -7.12 -3.66
C VAL A 111 -5.81 -6.24 -2.42
N VAL A 112 -5.39 -6.76 -1.26
CA VAL A 112 -5.33 -6.01 0.00
C VAL A 112 -3.87 -5.90 0.42
N CYS A 113 -3.32 -4.70 0.34
CA CYS A 113 -1.93 -4.42 0.67
C CYS A 113 -1.80 -3.13 1.50
N GLY A 114 -0.60 -2.87 2.02
CA GLY A 114 -0.29 -1.57 2.62
C GLY A 114 -0.42 -0.45 1.58
N GLY A 115 -0.97 0.70 2.02
CA GLY A 115 -1.27 1.82 1.11
C GLY A 115 -0.04 2.34 0.37
N TRP A 116 1.14 2.29 0.99
CA TRP A 116 2.42 2.66 0.35
C TRP A 116 2.73 1.85 -0.91
N HIS A 117 2.38 0.55 -0.92
CA HIS A 117 2.64 -0.35 -2.04
C HIS A 117 1.61 -0.22 -3.17
N ALA A 118 0.39 0.24 -2.87
CA ALA A 118 -0.70 0.26 -3.82
C ALA A 118 -0.39 1.02 -5.13
N PRO A 119 0.22 2.24 -5.11
CA PRO A 119 0.55 2.97 -6.32
C PRO A 119 1.62 2.28 -7.19
N ALA A 120 2.56 1.57 -6.57
CA ALA A 120 3.57 0.82 -7.29
C ALA A 120 2.97 -0.42 -7.96
N LEU A 121 2.19 -1.21 -7.21
CA LEU A 121 1.54 -2.41 -7.72
C LEU A 121 0.54 -2.12 -8.86
N ALA A 122 -0.13 -0.97 -8.82
CA ALA A 122 -1.06 -0.56 -9.87
C ALA A 122 -0.38 -0.19 -11.20
N LYS A 123 0.95 0.06 -11.19
CA LYS A 123 1.74 0.40 -12.38
C LYS A 123 2.44 -0.81 -13.00
N MET A 124 2.48 -1.95 -12.30
CA MET A 124 3.13 -3.20 -12.74
C MET A 124 2.17 -4.07 -13.55
#